data_8d6fa968afee4084b2316dfd6d72ae1e
#
_entry.id   8d6fa968afee4084b2316dfd6d72ae1e
#
_cell.length_a   1.000
_cell.length_b   1.000
_cell.length_c   1.000
_cell.angle_alpha   90.00
_cell.angle_beta   90.00
_cell.angle_gamma   90.00
#
_symmetry.space_group_name_H-M   'P 1'
#
loop_
_entity.id
_entity.type
_entity.pdbx_description
1 polymer ?
#
loop_
_entity_poly.entity_id
_entity_poly.type
_entity_poly.pdbx_seq_one_letter_code
_entity_poly.pdbx_strand_id
1 'polypeptide(L)'
;KADVVVGYKYTLDVISDLIKDKKTHVITMADQEQTYQNIKRELGDGNLVVPFTGDVNFSESEVVDRLVEIFGDVELVPGISSIQVAASKAQVPLDKSKVITMHVTTSIEEKKLELQKAVIDGQSVILIPRPWPKDPQKHFMPSEVAFYLKKNGFDTSKIPVHVFESLTNGKEQTFSGFVSELEGKEFSDLSVMVISQTRPESYINF
;
A
#
# COMPACT_ATOMS: atom_id res chain seq x y z
N LYS A 1 -23.99 -5.23 10.23
CA LYS A 1 -24.79 -3.98 10.19
C LYS A 1 -24.07 -2.95 11.07
N ALA A 2 -23.63 -1.83 10.49
CA ALA A 2 -22.94 -0.79 11.25
C ALA A 2 -23.94 0.11 11.99
N ASP A 3 -23.65 0.43 13.23
CA ASP A 3 -24.32 1.50 13.99
C ASP A 3 -23.49 2.78 13.92
N VAL A 4 -22.18 2.64 13.96
CA VAL A 4 -21.20 3.72 13.81
C VAL A 4 -20.21 3.37 12.72
N VAL A 5 -19.84 4.36 11.90
CA VAL A 5 -18.79 4.25 10.87
C VAL A 5 -17.72 5.29 11.16
N VAL A 6 -16.45 4.87 11.20
CA VAL A 6 -15.32 5.78 11.42
C VAL A 6 -14.21 5.53 10.40
N GLY A 7 -13.70 6.58 9.80
CA GLY A 7 -12.65 6.43 8.79
C GLY A 7 -12.07 7.76 8.32
N TYR A 8 -11.05 7.67 7.50
CA TYR A 8 -10.49 8.83 6.82
C TYR A 8 -11.49 9.41 5.83
N LYS A 9 -11.46 10.73 5.67
CA LYS A 9 -12.41 11.44 4.78
C LYS A 9 -12.49 10.80 3.39
N TYR A 10 -11.34 10.54 2.76
CA TYR A 10 -11.30 9.98 1.40
C TYR A 10 -11.95 8.59 1.28
N THR A 11 -11.85 7.77 2.33
CA THR A 11 -12.50 6.44 2.36
C THR A 11 -14.00 6.57 2.54
N LEU A 12 -14.43 7.45 3.46
CA LEU A 12 -15.85 7.70 3.73
C LEU A 12 -16.55 8.34 2.52
N ASP A 13 -15.86 9.22 1.78
CA ASP A 13 -16.41 9.84 0.58
C ASP A 13 -16.76 8.80 -0.49
N VAL A 14 -15.94 7.74 -0.65
CA VAL A 14 -16.20 6.65 -1.61
C VAL A 14 -17.47 5.86 -1.29
N ILE A 15 -17.77 5.68 0.00
CA ILE A 15 -18.92 4.89 0.45
C ILE A 15 -20.07 5.76 0.97
N SER A 16 -20.05 7.06 0.67
CA SER A 16 -21.01 8.04 1.20
C SER A 16 -22.47 7.62 1.02
N ASP A 17 -22.81 7.01 -0.11
CA ASP A 17 -24.16 6.52 -0.37
C ASP A 17 -24.61 5.37 0.55
N LEU A 18 -23.67 4.56 1.03
CA LEU A 18 -23.94 3.42 1.90
C LEU A 18 -24.08 3.80 3.38
N ILE A 19 -23.58 4.99 3.76
CA ILE A 19 -23.50 5.42 5.15
C ILE A 19 -24.36 6.65 5.47
N LYS A 20 -25.23 7.06 4.56
CA LYS A 20 -26.09 8.25 4.70
C LYS A 20 -26.84 8.33 6.03
N ASP A 21 -27.36 7.19 6.49
CA ASP A 21 -28.18 7.10 7.71
C ASP A 21 -27.37 6.58 8.92
N LYS A 22 -26.03 6.63 8.85
CA LYS A 22 -25.16 6.13 9.92
C LYS A 22 -24.50 7.27 10.69
N LYS A 23 -24.31 7.07 11.99
CA LYS A 23 -23.43 7.94 12.79
C LYS A 23 -22.02 7.78 12.25
N THR A 24 -21.43 8.89 11.75
CA THR A 24 -20.15 8.84 11.05
C THR A 24 -19.15 9.75 11.76
N HIS A 25 -17.92 9.27 11.93
CA HIS A 25 -16.78 10.05 12.43
C HIS A 25 -15.65 10.07 11.41
N VAL A 26 -15.19 11.28 11.07
CA VAL A 26 -13.99 11.48 10.27
C VAL A 26 -12.78 11.51 11.18
N ILE A 27 -11.74 10.78 10.84
CA ILE A 27 -10.47 10.74 11.60
C ILE A 27 -9.30 11.23 10.77
N THR A 28 -8.26 11.63 11.49
CA THR A 28 -6.93 11.93 10.97
C THR A 28 -5.88 11.06 11.67
N MET A 29 -4.65 11.06 11.20
CA MET A 29 -3.54 10.37 11.88
C MET A 29 -3.32 10.87 13.32
N ALA A 30 -3.65 12.14 13.59
CA ALA A 30 -3.41 12.76 14.89
C ALA A 30 -4.47 12.44 15.94
N ASP A 31 -5.73 12.19 15.55
CA ASP A 31 -6.87 12.05 16.46
C ASP A 31 -7.53 10.66 16.44
N GLN A 32 -7.09 9.77 15.56
CA GLN A 32 -7.74 8.47 15.38
C GLN A 32 -7.83 7.65 16.67
N GLU A 33 -6.76 7.56 17.44
CA GLU A 33 -6.74 6.78 18.68
C GLU A 33 -7.72 7.32 19.71
N GLN A 34 -7.71 8.64 19.94
CA GLN A 34 -8.64 9.28 20.87
C GLN A 34 -10.10 9.10 20.41
N THR A 35 -10.34 9.16 19.11
CA THR A 35 -11.67 8.96 18.53
C THR A 35 -12.15 7.52 18.75
N TYR A 36 -11.29 6.52 18.51
CA TYR A 36 -11.62 5.12 18.76
C TYR A 36 -11.94 4.87 20.24
N GLN A 37 -11.15 5.41 21.16
CA GLN A 37 -11.38 5.29 22.60
C GLN A 37 -12.70 5.95 23.03
N ASN A 38 -13.05 7.10 22.45
CA ASN A 38 -14.33 7.78 22.73
C ASN A 38 -15.51 6.93 22.25
N ILE A 39 -15.40 6.42 21.00
CA ILE A 39 -16.42 5.54 20.42
C ILE A 39 -16.60 4.27 21.28
N LYS A 40 -15.51 3.64 21.73
CA LYS A 40 -15.59 2.45 22.61
C LYS A 40 -16.40 2.69 23.87
N ARG A 41 -16.27 3.89 24.47
CA ARG A 41 -17.04 4.25 25.68
C ARG A 41 -18.53 4.45 25.41
N GLU A 42 -18.88 4.91 24.22
CA GLU A 42 -20.25 5.25 23.83
C GLU A 42 -21.00 4.13 23.10
N LEU A 43 -20.26 3.18 22.51
CA LEU A 43 -20.80 2.20 21.56
C LEU A 43 -21.74 1.18 22.22
N GLY A 44 -21.51 0.82 23.50
CA GLY A 44 -22.25 -0.25 24.17
C GLY A 44 -22.14 -1.57 23.40
N ASP A 45 -23.28 -2.19 23.11
CA ASP A 45 -23.37 -3.44 22.31
C ASP A 45 -23.50 -3.17 20.80
N GLY A 46 -23.29 -1.94 20.35
CA GLY A 46 -23.36 -1.55 18.94
C GLY A 46 -22.17 -2.04 18.11
N ASN A 47 -22.32 -1.98 16.78
CA ASN A 47 -21.32 -2.39 15.82
C ASN A 47 -20.59 -1.17 15.24
N LEU A 48 -19.28 -1.11 15.42
CA LEU A 48 -18.39 -0.18 14.73
C LEU A 48 -17.88 -0.80 13.43
N VAL A 49 -17.88 0.00 12.36
CA VAL A 49 -17.22 -0.36 11.09
C VAL A 49 -16.15 0.67 10.76
N VAL A 50 -14.96 0.19 10.44
CA VAL A 50 -13.82 1.01 9.99
C VAL A 50 -13.51 0.62 8.54
N PRO A 51 -13.91 1.42 7.54
CA PRO A 51 -13.61 1.13 6.14
C PRO A 51 -12.18 1.53 5.80
N PHE A 52 -11.51 0.67 5.02
CA PHE A 52 -10.17 0.90 4.47
C PHE A 52 -10.21 0.95 2.94
N THR A 53 -9.18 1.53 2.33
CA THR A 53 -8.96 1.42 0.88
C THR A 53 -8.19 0.14 0.57
N GLY A 54 -8.68 -0.64 -0.39
CA GLY A 54 -8.05 -1.92 -0.75
C GLY A 54 -8.32 -3.03 0.25
N ASP A 55 -7.28 -3.75 0.65
CA ASP A 55 -7.36 -4.84 1.61
C ASP A 55 -6.66 -4.45 2.92
N VAL A 56 -7.39 -4.49 4.02
CA VAL A 56 -6.90 -4.19 5.37
C VAL A 56 -5.71 -5.05 5.80
N ASN A 57 -5.52 -6.22 5.19
CA ASN A 57 -4.38 -7.09 5.48
C ASN A 57 -3.05 -6.59 4.89
N PHE A 58 -3.08 -5.49 4.09
CA PHE A 58 -1.88 -4.89 3.50
C PHE A 58 -1.70 -3.44 3.95
N SER A 59 -0.56 -3.18 4.60
CA SER A 59 -0.10 -1.85 5.04
C SER A 59 -0.91 -1.18 6.17
N GLU A 60 -1.91 -1.86 6.73
CA GLU A 60 -2.80 -1.32 7.77
C GLU A 60 -2.61 -2.01 9.14
N SER A 61 -1.57 -2.85 9.29
CA SER A 61 -1.34 -3.63 10.52
C SER A 61 -1.28 -2.77 11.78
N GLU A 62 -0.64 -1.59 11.72
CA GLU A 62 -0.55 -0.68 12.88
C GLU A 62 -1.93 -0.18 13.33
N VAL A 63 -2.87 0.02 12.40
CA VAL A 63 -4.24 0.42 12.73
C VAL A 63 -5.04 -0.76 13.23
N VAL A 64 -4.88 -1.93 12.62
CA VAL A 64 -5.53 -3.18 13.07
C VAL A 64 -5.13 -3.52 14.50
N ASP A 65 -3.82 -3.50 14.81
CA ASP A 65 -3.31 -3.77 16.15
C ASP A 65 -3.92 -2.81 17.19
N ARG A 66 -4.01 -1.53 16.85
CA ARG A 66 -4.66 -0.51 17.69
C ARG A 66 -6.15 -0.79 17.90
N LEU A 67 -6.87 -1.20 16.87
CA LEU A 67 -8.28 -1.54 16.97
C LEU A 67 -8.49 -2.79 17.85
N VAL A 68 -7.63 -3.80 17.69
CA VAL A 68 -7.64 -5.00 18.55
C VAL A 68 -7.36 -4.63 20.01
N GLU A 69 -6.37 -3.77 20.28
CA GLU A 69 -6.06 -3.30 21.62
C GLU A 69 -7.23 -2.56 22.27
N ILE A 70 -7.92 -1.71 21.51
CA ILE A 70 -9.03 -0.90 22.03
C ILE A 70 -10.32 -1.72 22.15
N PHE A 71 -10.69 -2.50 21.14
CA PHE A 71 -12.01 -3.16 21.06
C PHE A 71 -11.98 -4.63 21.47
N GLY A 72 -10.83 -5.29 21.43
CA GLY A 72 -10.64 -6.71 21.75
C GLY A 72 -10.90 -7.59 20.55
N ASP A 73 -12.16 -7.92 20.30
CA ASP A 73 -12.55 -8.76 19.16
C ASP A 73 -12.82 -7.88 17.92
N VAL A 74 -12.10 -8.16 16.83
CA VAL A 74 -12.18 -7.41 15.57
C VAL A 74 -12.28 -8.40 14.40
N GLU A 75 -13.36 -8.32 13.66
CA GLU A 75 -13.52 -9.07 12.41
C GLU A 75 -12.86 -8.32 11.26
N LEU A 76 -11.91 -8.97 10.56
CA LEU A 76 -11.28 -8.44 9.35
C LEU A 76 -12.00 -8.95 8.11
N VAL A 77 -12.59 -8.04 7.34
CA VAL A 77 -13.23 -8.36 6.07
C VAL A 77 -12.25 -8.07 4.93
N PRO A 78 -11.77 -9.07 4.19
CA PRO A 78 -10.79 -8.87 3.12
C PRO A 78 -11.38 -8.09 1.96
N GLY A 79 -10.54 -7.28 1.31
CA GLY A 79 -10.87 -6.54 0.10
C GLY A 79 -9.94 -6.91 -1.06
N ILE A 80 -10.11 -6.24 -2.20
CA ILE A 80 -9.18 -6.35 -3.33
C ILE A 80 -8.06 -5.34 -3.11
N SER A 81 -6.86 -5.85 -2.85
CA SER A 81 -5.69 -5.01 -2.66
C SER A 81 -5.18 -4.42 -3.98
N SER A 82 -4.64 -3.20 -3.92
CA SER A 82 -3.88 -2.60 -5.03
C SER A 82 -2.71 -3.47 -5.49
N ILE A 83 -2.13 -4.26 -4.60
CA ILE A 83 -1.08 -5.25 -4.90
C ILE A 83 -1.60 -6.31 -5.88
N GLN A 84 -2.78 -6.87 -5.65
CA GLN A 84 -3.39 -7.87 -6.54
C GLN A 84 -3.69 -7.27 -7.92
N VAL A 85 -4.21 -6.04 -7.96
CA VAL A 85 -4.50 -5.35 -9.22
C VAL A 85 -3.21 -5.04 -9.99
N ALA A 86 -2.18 -4.52 -9.30
CA ALA A 86 -0.87 -4.23 -9.90
C ALA A 86 -0.19 -5.50 -10.44
N ALA A 87 -0.22 -6.60 -9.68
CA ALA A 87 0.30 -7.89 -10.11
C ALA A 87 -0.37 -8.38 -11.39
N SER A 88 -1.70 -8.30 -11.45
CA SER A 88 -2.48 -8.70 -12.64
C SER A 88 -2.14 -7.84 -13.85
N LYS A 89 -2.03 -6.52 -13.69
CA LYS A 89 -1.68 -5.59 -14.78
C LYS A 89 -0.25 -5.77 -15.27
N ALA A 90 0.68 -6.00 -14.37
CA ALA A 90 2.09 -6.29 -14.70
C ALA A 90 2.31 -7.74 -15.15
N GLN A 91 1.28 -8.60 -15.08
CA GLN A 91 1.38 -10.05 -15.38
C GLN A 91 2.43 -10.77 -14.53
N VAL A 92 2.52 -10.41 -13.26
CA VAL A 92 3.49 -10.97 -12.30
C VAL A 92 2.74 -11.86 -11.32
N PRO A 93 3.12 -13.15 -11.16
CA PRO A 93 2.48 -14.05 -10.19
C PRO A 93 2.79 -13.63 -8.75
N LEU A 94 1.77 -13.52 -7.90
CA LEU A 94 1.95 -13.13 -6.48
C LEU A 94 2.78 -14.15 -5.70
N ASP A 95 2.58 -15.44 -5.95
CA ASP A 95 3.27 -16.55 -5.28
C ASP A 95 4.77 -16.64 -5.61
N LYS A 96 5.21 -15.93 -6.66
CA LYS A 96 6.61 -15.86 -7.11
C LYS A 96 7.21 -14.46 -6.93
N SER A 97 6.50 -13.58 -6.26
CA SER A 97 6.90 -12.19 -6.08
C SER A 97 7.19 -11.91 -4.61
N LYS A 98 8.13 -11.01 -4.35
CA LYS A 98 8.32 -10.41 -3.04
C LYS A 98 7.43 -9.18 -2.93
N VAL A 99 6.52 -9.19 -1.96
CA VAL A 99 5.69 -8.02 -1.63
C VAL A 99 6.36 -7.25 -0.49
N ILE A 100 6.59 -5.94 -0.69
CA ILE A 100 7.25 -5.08 0.28
C ILE A 100 6.41 -3.81 0.45
N THR A 101 6.02 -3.50 1.68
CA THR A 101 5.46 -2.19 2.00
C THR A 101 6.50 -1.30 2.67
N MET A 102 6.72 -0.11 2.10
CA MET A 102 7.49 0.96 2.73
C MET A 102 6.59 1.91 3.51
N HIS A 103 5.27 1.74 3.41
CA HIS A 103 4.26 2.58 4.05
C HIS A 103 4.07 2.18 5.52
N VAL A 104 5.11 2.40 6.31
CA VAL A 104 5.16 2.14 7.75
C VAL A 104 5.72 3.36 8.50
N THR A 105 5.38 3.51 9.79
CA THR A 105 5.86 4.63 10.61
C THR A 105 7.29 4.44 11.10
N THR A 106 7.73 3.19 11.19
CA THR A 106 9.06 2.78 11.66
C THR A 106 10.15 2.93 10.59
N SER A 107 11.38 2.54 10.91
CA SER A 107 12.51 2.50 9.96
C SER A 107 12.21 1.54 8.81
N ILE A 108 12.65 1.90 7.59
CA ILE A 108 12.55 1.07 6.38
C ILE A 108 13.87 0.47 5.92
N GLU A 109 14.93 0.57 6.73
CA GLU A 109 16.26 0.11 6.31
C GLU A 109 16.30 -1.41 6.06
N GLU A 110 15.65 -2.20 6.90
CA GLU A 110 15.52 -3.66 6.67
C GLU A 110 14.74 -3.95 5.39
N LYS A 111 13.67 -3.20 5.12
CA LYS A 111 12.87 -3.35 3.90
C LYS A 111 13.63 -2.96 2.64
N LYS A 112 14.54 -1.99 2.73
CA LYS A 112 15.47 -1.65 1.64
C LYS A 112 16.45 -2.80 1.36
N LEU A 113 16.93 -3.48 2.40
CA LEU A 113 17.77 -4.67 2.24
C LEU A 113 16.97 -5.85 1.64
N GLU A 114 15.72 -6.03 2.05
CA GLU A 114 14.83 -7.02 1.43
C GLU A 114 14.61 -6.74 -0.06
N LEU A 115 14.44 -5.47 -0.43
CA LEU A 115 14.32 -5.05 -1.82
C LEU A 115 15.58 -5.42 -2.63
N GLN A 116 16.78 -5.06 -2.12
CA GLN A 116 18.04 -5.42 -2.78
C GLN A 116 18.16 -6.94 -2.96
N LYS A 117 17.91 -7.68 -1.88
CA LYS A 117 17.99 -9.14 -1.91
C LYS A 117 17.03 -9.73 -2.94
N ALA A 118 15.78 -9.29 -2.99
CA ALA A 118 14.82 -9.77 -3.97
C ALA A 118 15.26 -9.50 -5.41
N VAL A 119 15.82 -8.31 -5.68
CA VAL A 119 16.35 -7.99 -7.02
C VAL A 119 17.56 -8.83 -7.37
N ILE A 120 18.49 -9.08 -6.43
CA ILE A 120 19.66 -9.98 -6.63
C ILE A 120 19.21 -11.41 -6.92
N ASP A 121 18.22 -11.89 -6.16
CA ASP A 121 17.69 -13.26 -6.30
C ASP A 121 16.84 -13.44 -7.58
N GLY A 122 16.66 -12.40 -8.38
CA GLY A 122 15.86 -12.45 -9.61
C GLY A 122 14.36 -12.58 -9.34
N GLN A 123 13.87 -12.17 -8.17
CA GLN A 123 12.44 -12.17 -7.85
C GLN A 123 11.77 -10.91 -8.39
N SER A 124 10.53 -11.03 -8.84
CA SER A 124 9.69 -9.86 -9.06
C SER A 124 9.35 -9.22 -7.71
N VAL A 125 9.28 -7.89 -7.68
CA VAL A 125 8.97 -7.14 -6.46
C VAL A 125 7.73 -6.29 -6.68
N ILE A 126 6.76 -6.40 -5.77
CA ILE A 126 5.60 -5.51 -5.71
C ILE A 126 5.78 -4.65 -4.46
N LEU A 127 5.97 -3.36 -4.68
CA LEU A 127 6.36 -2.42 -3.64
C LEU A 127 5.29 -1.33 -3.47
N ILE A 128 4.84 -1.13 -2.22
CA ILE A 128 4.04 0.04 -1.83
C ILE A 128 5.03 1.11 -1.35
N PRO A 129 5.14 2.26 -2.04
CA PRO A 129 6.05 3.34 -1.68
C PRO A 129 5.65 4.06 -0.39
N ARG A 130 6.51 5.01 0.04
CA ARG A 130 6.32 5.82 1.25
C ARG A 130 6.24 7.30 0.90
N PRO A 131 5.02 7.88 0.82
CA PRO A 131 4.81 9.25 0.35
C PRO A 131 4.88 10.28 1.49
N TRP A 132 6.04 10.51 2.08
CA TRP A 132 6.22 11.51 3.15
C TRP A 132 7.19 12.63 2.75
N PRO A 133 6.79 13.50 1.80
CA PRO A 133 7.69 14.53 1.24
C PRO A 133 8.16 15.57 2.27
N LYS A 134 7.44 15.76 3.38
CA LYS A 134 7.84 16.66 4.46
C LYS A 134 8.97 16.10 5.33
N ASP A 135 9.27 14.82 5.22
CA ASP A 135 10.36 14.15 5.92
C ASP A 135 11.20 13.39 4.88
N PRO A 136 12.26 14.03 4.32
CA PRO A 136 13.07 13.41 3.28
C PRO A 136 13.75 12.10 3.69
N GLN A 137 13.98 11.89 5.00
CA GLN A 137 14.53 10.62 5.50
C GLN A 137 13.51 9.49 5.46
N LYS A 138 12.23 9.85 5.47
CA LYS A 138 11.12 8.92 5.42
C LYS A 138 10.48 8.81 4.05
N HIS A 139 10.75 9.72 3.14
CA HIS A 139 10.23 9.69 1.78
C HIS A 139 10.95 8.62 0.94
N PHE A 140 10.18 7.72 0.33
CA PHE A 140 10.74 6.64 -0.48
C PHE A 140 9.75 6.22 -1.57
N MET A 141 9.67 7.04 -2.59
CA MET A 141 8.81 6.89 -3.77
C MET A 141 9.57 6.19 -4.91
N PRO A 142 8.97 5.89 -6.05
CA PRO A 142 9.64 5.20 -7.15
C PRO A 142 10.93 5.87 -7.63
N SER A 143 11.03 7.19 -7.60
CA SER A 143 12.25 7.93 -7.93
C SER A 143 13.38 7.65 -6.93
N GLU A 144 13.08 7.64 -5.63
CA GLU A 144 14.05 7.32 -4.56
C GLU A 144 14.45 5.84 -4.60
N VAL A 145 13.53 4.94 -4.97
CA VAL A 145 13.85 3.52 -5.20
C VAL A 145 14.87 3.37 -6.32
N ALA A 146 14.68 4.08 -7.43
CA ALA A 146 15.62 4.06 -8.56
C ALA A 146 17.01 4.56 -8.17
N PHE A 147 17.06 5.71 -7.49
CA PHE A 147 18.30 6.26 -6.97
C PHE A 147 19.00 5.31 -5.99
N TYR A 148 18.22 4.70 -5.08
CA TYR A 148 18.74 3.77 -4.09
C TYR A 148 19.35 2.52 -4.75
N LEU A 149 18.67 1.89 -5.70
CA LEU A 149 19.20 0.72 -6.42
C LEU A 149 20.48 1.07 -7.20
N LYS A 150 20.46 2.18 -7.93
CA LYS A 150 21.65 2.66 -8.67
C LYS A 150 22.86 2.92 -7.76
N LYS A 151 22.64 3.61 -6.62
CA LYS A 151 23.68 3.87 -5.61
C LYS A 151 24.28 2.59 -5.05
N ASN A 152 23.52 1.52 -4.98
CA ASN A 152 23.96 0.22 -4.49
C ASN A 152 24.49 -0.71 -5.63
N GLY A 153 24.79 -0.16 -6.80
CA GLY A 153 25.53 -0.85 -7.87
C GLY A 153 24.65 -1.67 -8.83
N PHE A 154 23.32 -1.52 -8.77
CA PHE A 154 22.45 -2.19 -9.73
C PHE A 154 22.46 -1.49 -11.10
N ASP A 155 22.47 -2.26 -12.18
CA ASP A 155 22.27 -1.76 -13.55
C ASP A 155 20.78 -1.47 -13.77
N THR A 156 20.34 -0.32 -13.29
CA THR A 156 18.93 0.09 -13.32
C THR A 156 18.38 0.27 -14.73
N SER A 157 19.25 0.35 -15.75
CA SER A 157 18.84 0.42 -17.16
C SER A 157 18.34 -0.93 -17.74
N LYS A 158 18.55 -2.00 -16.99
CA LYS A 158 18.12 -3.36 -17.37
C LYS A 158 17.03 -3.96 -16.50
N ILE A 159 16.56 -3.22 -15.49
CA ILE A 159 15.53 -3.67 -14.56
C ILE A 159 14.18 -3.15 -15.05
N PRO A 160 13.29 -3.98 -15.62
CA PRO A 160 11.97 -3.56 -16.05
C PRO A 160 11.09 -3.17 -14.85
N VAL A 161 10.28 -2.13 -15.03
CA VAL A 161 9.41 -1.63 -13.99
C VAL A 161 8.08 -1.11 -14.54
N HIS A 162 7.04 -1.30 -13.74
CA HIS A 162 5.75 -0.63 -13.90
C HIS A 162 5.47 0.19 -12.63
N VAL A 163 4.92 1.39 -12.80
CA VAL A 163 4.35 2.16 -11.71
C VAL A 163 2.90 2.45 -12.05
N PHE A 164 2.02 2.03 -11.17
CA PHE A 164 0.59 2.23 -11.29
C PHE A 164 0.13 3.26 -10.26
N GLU A 165 -0.57 4.28 -10.70
CA GLU A 165 -1.10 5.34 -9.83
C GLU A 165 -2.61 5.30 -9.83
N SER A 166 -3.20 5.53 -8.67
CA SER A 166 -4.65 5.65 -8.50
C SER A 166 -5.44 4.47 -9.09
N LEU A 167 -4.95 3.25 -8.88
CA LEU A 167 -5.56 2.03 -9.40
C LEU A 167 -7.05 1.97 -9.08
N THR A 168 -7.86 1.64 -10.09
CA THR A 168 -9.31 1.41 -10.02
C THR A 168 -10.19 2.64 -9.73
N ASN A 169 -9.65 3.84 -9.67
CA ASN A 169 -10.44 5.04 -9.31
C ASN A 169 -10.78 5.99 -10.48
N GLY A 170 -10.66 5.55 -11.72
CA GLY A 170 -10.98 6.35 -12.92
C GLY A 170 -9.96 7.45 -13.28
N LYS A 171 -8.95 7.68 -12.43
CA LYS A 171 -7.80 8.57 -12.68
C LYS A 171 -6.49 7.80 -12.80
N GLU A 172 -6.63 6.54 -13.12
CA GLU A 172 -5.50 5.61 -13.21
C GLU A 172 -4.48 6.07 -14.24
N GLN A 173 -3.20 6.07 -13.83
CA GLN A 173 -2.07 6.30 -14.72
C GLN A 173 -1.08 5.13 -14.59
N THR A 174 -0.36 4.85 -15.68
CA THR A 174 0.63 3.78 -15.70
C THR A 174 1.90 4.28 -16.37
N PHE A 175 3.02 4.08 -15.68
CA PHE A 175 4.35 4.16 -16.28
C PHE A 175 4.85 2.73 -16.52
N SER A 176 5.49 2.49 -17.66
CA SER A 176 6.18 1.23 -17.99
C SER A 176 7.50 1.56 -18.67
N GLY A 177 8.60 0.96 -18.20
CA GLY A 177 9.95 1.21 -18.69
C GLY A 177 10.99 0.51 -17.85
N PHE A 178 12.14 1.15 -17.67
CA PHE A 178 13.22 0.67 -16.82
C PHE A 178 13.35 1.53 -15.55
N VAL A 179 13.91 0.94 -14.51
CA VAL A 179 14.09 1.63 -13.22
C VAL A 179 14.89 2.92 -13.36
N SER A 180 15.89 2.98 -14.25
CA SER A 180 16.68 4.19 -14.53
C SER A 180 15.84 5.37 -15.03
N GLU A 181 14.70 5.11 -15.65
CA GLU A 181 13.82 6.14 -16.21
C GLU A 181 12.89 6.77 -15.16
N LEU A 182 12.89 6.26 -13.92
CA LEU A 182 12.12 6.80 -12.81
C LEU A 182 12.83 7.97 -12.11
N GLU A 183 14.15 8.12 -12.29
CA GLU A 183 14.92 9.16 -11.62
C GLU A 183 14.36 10.57 -11.96
N GLY A 184 14.06 11.36 -10.93
CA GLY A 184 13.51 12.71 -11.08
C GLY A 184 12.04 12.79 -11.54
N LYS A 185 11.34 11.66 -11.68
CA LYS A 185 9.89 11.66 -11.93
C LYS A 185 9.12 11.77 -10.62
N GLU A 186 8.01 12.48 -10.67
CA GLU A 186 7.06 12.56 -9.56
C GLU A 186 5.93 11.55 -9.77
N PHE A 187 5.51 10.91 -8.69
CA PHE A 187 4.39 9.96 -8.66
C PHE A 187 3.44 10.32 -7.52
N SER A 188 2.18 10.00 -7.68
CA SER A 188 1.18 10.26 -6.65
C SER A 188 1.36 9.37 -5.41
N ASP A 189 0.84 9.83 -4.28
CA ASP A 189 0.86 9.08 -3.00
C ASP A 189 0.17 7.71 -3.11
N LEU A 190 -0.77 7.58 -4.06
CA LEU A 190 -1.51 6.34 -4.34
C LEU A 190 -0.85 5.54 -5.45
N SER A 191 0.43 5.23 -5.32
CA SER A 191 1.17 4.45 -6.32
C SER A 191 1.58 3.07 -5.81
N VAL A 192 1.66 2.11 -6.73
CA VAL A 192 2.24 0.78 -6.53
C VAL A 192 3.29 0.57 -7.60
N MET A 193 4.50 0.20 -7.20
CA MET A 193 5.61 -0.10 -8.09
C MET A 193 5.77 -1.61 -8.24
N VAL A 194 5.94 -2.08 -9.47
CA VAL A 194 6.23 -3.49 -9.77
C VAL A 194 7.53 -3.58 -10.54
N ILE A 195 8.57 -4.14 -9.91
CA ILE A 195 9.79 -4.54 -10.59
C ILE A 195 9.56 -5.93 -11.15
N SER A 196 9.55 -6.06 -12.47
CA SER A 196 9.32 -7.33 -13.15
C SER A 196 10.66 -8.00 -13.45
N GLN A 197 10.78 -9.26 -13.10
CA GLN A 197 11.90 -10.06 -13.62
C GLN A 197 11.54 -10.66 -14.96
N THR A 198 12.50 -10.75 -15.86
CA THR A 198 12.34 -11.47 -17.13
C THR A 198 11.96 -12.91 -16.82
N ARG A 199 10.84 -13.38 -17.36
CA ARG A 199 10.47 -14.78 -17.24
C ARG A 199 11.58 -15.64 -17.86
N PRO A 200 12.10 -16.67 -17.16
CA PRO A 200 13.02 -17.60 -17.78
C PRO A 200 12.36 -18.24 -19.01
N GLU A 201 13.08 -18.36 -20.13
CA GLU A 201 12.58 -18.96 -21.38
C GLU A 201 12.02 -20.39 -21.20
N SER A 202 12.41 -21.07 -20.11
CA SER A 202 11.95 -22.41 -19.76
C SER A 202 10.45 -22.55 -19.45
N TYR A 203 9.71 -21.44 -19.28
CA TYR A 203 8.25 -21.47 -19.10
C TYR A 203 7.46 -21.55 -20.41
N ILE A 204 8.13 -21.46 -21.56
CA ILE A 204 7.49 -21.46 -22.89
C ILE A 204 7.37 -22.88 -23.49
N ASN A 205 7.98 -23.89 -22.87
CA ASN A 205 8.03 -25.24 -23.36
C ASN A 205 7.16 -26.23 -22.55
N PHE A 206 5.87 -25.96 -22.46
CA PHE A 206 4.88 -26.95 -22.05
C PHE A 206 3.78 -27.06 -23.11
#